data_e167967164761ac547497f8fe4e89d03
#
_entry.id   e167967164761ac547497f8fe4e89d03
#
_cell.length_a   1.000
_cell.length_b   1.000
_cell.length_c   1.000
_cell.angle_alpha   90.00
_cell.angle_beta   90.00
_cell.angle_gamma   90.00
#
_symmetry.space_group_name_H-M   'P 1'
#
loop_
_entity.id
_entity.type
_entity.pdbx_description
1 polymer ?
#
loop_
_entity_poly.entity_id
_entity_poly.type
_entity_poly.pdbx_seq_one_letter_code
_entity_poly.pdbx_strand_id
1 'polypeptide(L)'
;MPKRKTAATSRRSFVKSMTLGAGALASTPGFRVMASGLAPYSGRLLVTLELNGGADVTQLCDPKVNTPGELKINHWADTADPGEAGNIRFAPVADNFNFFNRFGADMVVVNGVDAQTNSHETGRLFNWTGSNAEGRPSLSALHAAANSPGQPLAY
;
A
#
# COMPACT_ATOMS: atom_id res chain seq x y z
N MET A 1 -47.66 23.36 -1.35
CA MET A 1 -46.62 22.62 -2.09
C MET A 1 -46.10 21.49 -1.21
N PRO A 2 -46.25 20.22 -1.56
CA PRO A 2 -45.76 19.10 -0.75
C PRO A 2 -44.26 18.94 -0.93
N LYS A 3 -43.51 18.93 0.19
CA LYS A 3 -42.06 18.65 0.22
C LYS A 3 -41.82 17.18 -0.14
N ARG A 4 -41.16 16.93 -1.24
CA ARG A 4 -40.63 15.59 -1.66
C ARG A 4 -39.56 15.16 -0.63
N LYS A 5 -39.86 14.15 0.18
CA LYS A 5 -38.85 13.46 1.02
C LYS A 5 -37.99 12.60 0.11
N THR A 6 -36.76 12.98 -0.12
CA THR A 6 -35.74 12.10 -0.72
C THR A 6 -35.38 11.03 0.30
N ALA A 7 -35.71 9.78 0.02
CA ALA A 7 -35.32 8.66 0.84
C ALA A 7 -33.81 8.43 0.68
N ALA A 8 -33.05 8.57 1.76
CA ALA A 8 -31.63 8.25 1.76
C ALA A 8 -31.44 6.72 1.62
N THR A 9 -30.85 6.30 0.52
CA THR A 9 -30.55 4.90 0.27
C THR A 9 -29.41 4.46 1.20
N SER A 10 -29.64 3.44 2.02
CA SER A 10 -28.62 2.93 2.91
C SER A 10 -27.51 2.20 2.10
N ARG A 11 -26.27 2.20 2.62
CA ARG A 11 -25.14 1.45 1.98
C ARG A 11 -25.48 -0.01 1.71
N ARG A 12 -26.24 -0.64 2.61
CA ARG A 12 -26.70 -2.01 2.48
C ARG A 12 -27.70 -2.21 1.34
N SER A 13 -28.60 -1.23 1.13
CA SER A 13 -29.54 -1.23 0.02
C SER A 13 -28.84 -1.00 -1.33
N PHE A 14 -27.81 -0.15 -1.33
CA PHE A 14 -26.99 0.09 -2.51
C PHE A 14 -26.22 -1.16 -2.95
N VAL A 15 -25.56 -1.85 -2.03
CA VAL A 15 -24.83 -3.10 -2.29
C VAL A 15 -25.79 -4.19 -2.78
N LYS A 16 -26.98 -4.34 -2.16
CA LYS A 16 -28.00 -5.30 -2.62
C LYS A 16 -28.53 -4.97 -4.03
N SER A 17 -28.68 -3.69 -4.37
CA SER A 17 -29.10 -3.31 -5.72
C SER A 17 -28.04 -3.56 -6.78
N MET A 18 -26.74 -3.43 -6.42
CA MET A 18 -25.65 -3.77 -7.32
C MET A 18 -25.55 -5.28 -7.59
N THR A 19 -25.71 -6.13 -6.57
CA THR A 19 -25.68 -7.58 -6.75
C THR A 19 -26.88 -8.11 -7.53
N LEU A 20 -28.06 -7.53 -7.34
CA LEU A 20 -29.26 -7.85 -8.14
C LEU A 20 -29.16 -7.32 -9.58
N GLY A 21 -28.58 -6.14 -9.78
CA GLY A 21 -28.34 -5.58 -11.11
C GLY A 21 -27.33 -6.41 -11.93
N ALA A 22 -26.25 -6.84 -11.32
CA ALA A 22 -25.25 -7.70 -11.97
C ALA A 22 -25.82 -9.07 -12.37
N GLY A 23 -26.64 -9.68 -11.50
CA GLY A 23 -27.32 -10.95 -11.80
C GLY A 23 -28.35 -10.84 -12.92
N ALA A 24 -29.10 -9.74 -13.00
CA ALA A 24 -30.10 -9.50 -14.05
C ALA A 24 -29.46 -9.21 -15.41
N LEU A 25 -28.30 -8.55 -15.44
CA LEU A 25 -27.55 -8.28 -16.67
C LEU A 25 -26.90 -9.53 -17.25
N ALA A 26 -26.52 -10.50 -16.39
CA ALA A 26 -25.93 -11.77 -16.83
C ALA A 26 -26.97 -12.72 -17.47
N SER A 27 -28.27 -12.50 -17.25
CA SER A 27 -29.36 -13.37 -17.76
C SER A 27 -30.04 -12.84 -19.02
N THR A 28 -29.70 -11.66 -19.51
CA THR A 28 -30.24 -11.14 -20.79
C THR A 28 -29.43 -11.69 -21.94
N PRO A 29 -30.06 -12.44 -22.88
CA PRO A 29 -29.40 -12.88 -24.10
C PRO A 29 -29.04 -11.64 -24.95
N GLY A 30 -27.74 -11.34 -25.02
CA GLY A 30 -27.26 -10.20 -25.81
C GLY A 30 -26.44 -9.17 -25.00
N PHE A 31 -26.54 -9.12 -23.68
CA PHE A 31 -25.65 -8.30 -22.87
C PHE A 31 -24.40 -9.11 -22.50
N ARG A 32 -23.54 -9.32 -23.46
CA ARG A 32 -22.16 -9.72 -23.15
C ARG A 32 -21.46 -8.49 -22.66
N VAL A 33 -21.15 -8.43 -21.36
CA VAL A 33 -20.14 -7.51 -20.87
C VAL A 33 -18.91 -7.80 -21.70
N MET A 34 -18.55 -6.88 -22.59
CA MET A 34 -17.35 -6.96 -23.42
C MET A 34 -16.09 -6.73 -22.54
N ALA A 35 -15.93 -7.52 -21.49
CA ALA A 35 -14.63 -7.77 -20.88
C ALA A 35 -13.82 -8.79 -21.69
N SER A 36 -14.40 -9.32 -22.79
CA SER A 36 -13.84 -10.42 -23.58
C SER A 36 -13.05 -9.97 -24.79
N GLY A 37 -12.22 -8.96 -24.65
CA GLY A 37 -11.38 -8.51 -25.78
C GLY A 37 -10.00 -8.01 -25.40
N LEU A 38 -9.75 -7.80 -24.10
CA LEU A 38 -8.41 -7.43 -23.65
C LEU A 38 -7.60 -8.72 -23.46
N ALA A 39 -6.48 -8.80 -24.16
CA ALA A 39 -5.51 -9.87 -23.89
C ALA A 39 -5.15 -9.86 -22.40
N PRO A 40 -4.98 -11.02 -21.76
CA PRO A 40 -4.53 -11.08 -20.39
C PRO A 40 -3.24 -10.26 -20.23
N TYR A 41 -3.19 -9.41 -19.23
CA TYR A 41 -1.99 -8.66 -18.93
C TYR A 41 -0.87 -9.62 -18.51
N SER A 42 0.24 -9.61 -19.24
CA SER A 42 1.41 -10.48 -19.00
C SER A 42 2.62 -9.71 -18.48
N GLY A 43 2.46 -8.43 -18.20
CA GLY A 43 3.53 -7.57 -17.68
C GLY A 43 3.77 -7.71 -16.18
N ARG A 44 4.66 -6.89 -15.65
CA ARG A 44 4.97 -6.84 -14.22
C ARG A 44 3.85 -6.13 -13.47
N LEU A 45 3.43 -6.74 -12.37
CA LEU A 45 2.49 -6.12 -11.44
C LEU A 45 3.25 -5.32 -10.39
N LEU A 46 2.75 -4.12 -10.08
CA LEU A 46 3.20 -3.32 -8.96
C LEU A 46 2.12 -3.35 -7.87
N VAL A 47 2.48 -3.82 -6.70
CA VAL A 47 1.63 -3.74 -5.50
C VAL A 47 2.30 -2.78 -4.54
N THR A 48 1.59 -1.73 -4.15
CA THR A 48 2.05 -0.77 -3.14
C THR A 48 1.29 -1.00 -1.85
N LEU A 49 2.01 -1.12 -0.75
CA LEU A 49 1.46 -1.28 0.59
C LEU A 49 1.91 -0.12 1.46
N GLU A 50 0.96 0.65 1.95
CA GLU A 50 1.20 1.70 2.93
C GLU A 50 0.79 1.22 4.32
N LEU A 51 1.73 1.26 5.27
CA LEU A 51 1.47 0.99 6.68
C LEU A 51 1.00 2.29 7.34
N ASN A 52 -0.31 2.47 7.38
CA ASN A 52 -0.95 3.63 7.99
C ASN A 52 -1.11 3.41 9.50
N GLY A 53 -0.90 4.46 10.28
CA GLY A 53 -1.06 4.43 11.73
C GLY A 53 0.24 4.27 12.53
N GLY A 54 1.39 4.41 11.88
CA GLY A 54 2.69 4.48 12.54
C GLY A 54 3.38 3.14 12.68
N ALA A 55 3.96 2.64 11.59
CA ALA A 55 4.91 1.55 11.67
C ALA A 55 6.23 2.06 12.30
N ASP A 56 6.68 1.40 13.35
CA ASP A 56 7.97 1.69 13.95
C ASP A 56 9.08 0.97 13.18
N VAL A 57 9.75 1.71 12.31
CA VAL A 57 10.83 1.18 11.46
C VAL A 57 12.04 0.71 12.28
N THR A 58 12.22 1.23 13.52
CA THR A 58 13.31 0.81 14.40
C THR A 58 13.10 -0.59 14.97
N GLN A 59 11.89 -1.10 14.88
CA GLN A 59 11.54 -2.49 15.19
C GLN A 59 11.42 -3.36 13.94
N LEU A 60 11.79 -2.86 12.79
CA LEU A 60 11.76 -3.59 11.52
C LEU A 60 13.14 -3.58 10.85
N CYS A 61 13.31 -2.81 9.80
CA CYS A 61 14.49 -2.80 8.93
C CYS A 61 15.41 -1.57 9.09
N ASP A 62 15.19 -0.75 10.11
CA ASP A 62 16.12 0.28 10.57
C ASP A 62 16.42 0.11 12.07
N PRO A 63 17.02 -1.02 12.49
CA PRO A 63 17.21 -1.36 13.89
C PRO A 63 18.13 -0.34 14.57
N LYS A 64 17.62 0.32 15.62
CA LYS A 64 18.40 1.23 16.44
C LYS A 64 18.85 0.52 17.70
N VAL A 65 20.16 0.38 17.87
CA VAL A 65 20.78 -0.05 19.12
C VAL A 65 20.82 1.11 20.11
N ASN A 66 20.88 0.80 21.41
CA ASN A 66 21.01 1.82 22.43
C ASN A 66 22.44 2.36 22.47
N THR A 67 22.58 3.67 22.44
CA THR A 67 23.87 4.37 22.52
C THR A 67 24.07 4.90 23.94
N PRO A 68 25.23 4.67 24.59
CA PRO A 68 25.51 5.23 25.90
C PRO A 68 25.40 6.77 25.90
N GLY A 69 24.65 7.30 26.87
CA GLY A 69 24.41 8.75 26.99
C GLY A 69 23.21 9.28 26.20
N GLU A 70 22.55 8.47 25.39
CA GLU A 70 21.31 8.82 24.68
C GLU A 70 20.09 8.21 25.35
N LEU A 71 18.90 8.75 25.01
CA LEU A 71 17.66 8.16 25.46
C LEU A 71 17.48 6.78 24.83
N LYS A 72 17.11 5.82 25.65
CA LYS A 72 16.82 4.47 25.19
C LYS A 72 15.59 4.47 24.28
N ILE A 73 15.76 3.99 23.06
CA ILE A 73 14.70 3.90 22.04
C ILE A 73 14.06 2.51 22.08
N ASN A 74 14.90 1.46 22.10
CA ASN A 74 14.44 0.09 21.99
C ASN A 74 14.90 -0.75 23.19
N HIS A 75 13.96 -1.42 23.85
CA HIS A 75 14.27 -2.33 24.96
C HIS A 75 14.91 -3.64 24.48
N TRP A 76 14.62 -4.12 23.28
CA TRP A 76 15.24 -5.32 22.75
C TRP A 76 16.76 -5.18 22.60
N ALA A 77 17.26 -3.96 22.34
CA ALA A 77 18.69 -3.69 22.20
C ALA A 77 19.49 -3.78 23.51
N ASP A 78 18.83 -4.04 24.64
CA ASP A 78 19.51 -4.36 25.91
C ASP A 78 19.94 -5.84 25.98
N THR A 79 19.29 -6.70 25.22
CA THR A 79 19.41 -8.17 25.37
C THR A 79 19.77 -8.89 24.08
N ALA A 80 19.71 -8.20 22.93
CA ALA A 80 19.97 -8.80 21.63
C ALA A 80 20.63 -7.80 20.67
N ASP A 81 21.43 -8.34 19.76
CA ASP A 81 21.96 -7.61 18.62
C ASP A 81 20.98 -7.65 17.44
N PRO A 82 21.03 -6.68 16.50
CA PRO A 82 20.28 -6.75 15.26
C PRO A 82 20.57 -8.05 14.49
N GLY A 83 19.51 -8.64 13.92
CA GLY A 83 19.66 -9.73 12.96
C GLY A 83 20.15 -9.20 11.60
N GLU A 84 20.71 -10.10 10.80
CA GLU A 84 21.18 -9.79 9.45
C GLU A 84 20.71 -10.85 8.46
N ALA A 85 20.25 -10.42 7.29
CA ALA A 85 19.93 -11.26 6.14
C ALA A 85 20.56 -10.64 4.89
N GLY A 86 21.69 -11.17 4.46
CA GLY A 86 22.53 -10.52 3.46
C GLY A 86 23.03 -9.16 3.95
N ASN A 87 22.65 -8.10 3.24
CA ASN A 87 22.97 -6.71 3.61
C ASN A 87 21.85 -5.98 4.36
N ILE A 88 20.75 -6.66 4.65
CA ILE A 88 19.63 -6.10 5.38
C ILE A 88 19.80 -6.38 6.87
N ARG A 89 19.83 -5.32 7.67
CA ARG A 89 19.78 -5.41 9.13
C ARG A 89 18.35 -5.22 9.61
N PHE A 90 17.95 -5.97 10.63
CA PHE A 90 16.60 -5.91 11.18
C PHE A 90 16.57 -6.09 12.69
N ALA A 91 15.55 -5.58 13.35
CA ALA A 91 15.34 -5.77 14.77
C ALA A 91 14.97 -7.23 15.08
N PRO A 92 15.57 -7.84 16.12
CA PRO A 92 15.35 -9.24 16.48
C PRO A 92 14.04 -9.43 17.28
N VAL A 93 12.95 -8.89 16.76
CA VAL A 93 11.63 -8.92 17.41
C VAL A 93 10.59 -9.56 16.52
N ALA A 94 9.50 -10.03 17.11
CA ALA A 94 8.42 -10.73 16.41
C ALA A 94 8.97 -11.85 15.50
N ASP A 95 8.48 -11.95 14.28
CA ASP A 95 8.90 -12.96 13.30
C ASP A 95 9.87 -12.41 12.24
N ASN A 96 10.54 -11.29 12.55
CA ASN A 96 11.44 -10.62 11.62
C ASN A 96 12.55 -11.53 11.10
N PHE A 97 13.10 -12.40 11.96
CA PHE A 97 14.14 -13.33 11.57
C PHE A 97 13.69 -14.24 10.41
N ASN A 98 12.54 -14.88 10.55
CA ASN A 98 12.00 -15.75 9.51
C ASN A 98 11.61 -14.97 8.26
N PHE A 99 11.03 -13.77 8.42
CA PHE A 99 10.64 -12.91 7.32
C PHE A 99 11.85 -12.48 6.47
N PHE A 100 12.87 -11.90 7.08
CA PHE A 100 14.03 -11.39 6.34
C PHE A 100 14.92 -12.51 5.78
N ASN A 101 15.05 -13.64 6.48
CA ASN A 101 15.77 -14.78 5.93
C ASN A 101 15.05 -15.41 4.73
N ARG A 102 13.72 -15.36 4.71
CA ARG A 102 12.94 -15.90 3.60
C ARG A 102 12.90 -14.97 2.40
N PHE A 103 12.76 -13.68 2.60
CA PHE A 103 12.47 -12.71 1.55
C PHE A 103 13.59 -11.71 1.29
N GLY A 104 14.58 -11.61 2.18
CA GLY A 104 15.62 -10.57 2.11
C GLY A 104 16.43 -10.56 0.82
N ALA A 105 16.62 -11.73 0.19
CA ALA A 105 17.33 -11.82 -1.10
C ALA A 105 16.58 -11.12 -2.26
N ASP A 106 15.25 -10.99 -2.14
CA ASP A 106 14.38 -10.36 -3.13
C ASP A 106 13.98 -8.93 -2.73
N MET A 107 14.58 -8.39 -1.65
CA MET A 107 14.21 -7.08 -1.09
C MET A 107 15.29 -6.03 -1.30
N VAL A 108 14.85 -4.80 -1.38
CA VAL A 108 15.68 -3.59 -1.22
C VAL A 108 15.10 -2.76 -0.09
N VAL A 109 15.94 -2.45 0.89
CA VAL A 109 15.58 -1.54 1.98
C VAL A 109 16.28 -0.20 1.74
N VAL A 110 15.50 0.87 1.76
CA VAL A 110 16.01 2.24 1.61
C VAL A 110 15.73 2.98 2.90
N ASN A 111 16.76 3.18 3.70
CA ASN A 111 16.72 3.92 4.95
C ASN A 111 17.13 5.39 4.74
N GLY A 112 16.81 6.25 5.70
CA GLY A 112 17.22 7.65 5.68
C GLY A 112 16.45 8.54 4.70
N VAL A 113 15.28 8.09 4.24
CA VAL A 113 14.41 8.93 3.41
C VAL A 113 13.73 9.95 4.31
N ASP A 114 14.06 11.23 4.12
CA ASP A 114 13.43 12.35 4.81
C ASP A 114 12.34 12.95 3.93
N ALA A 115 11.09 12.83 4.33
CA ALA A 115 9.95 13.45 3.66
C ALA A 115 9.82 14.97 3.98
N GLN A 116 10.72 15.52 4.81
CA GLN A 116 10.75 16.93 5.22
C GLN A 116 9.41 17.39 5.85
N THR A 117 8.72 16.49 6.51
CA THR A 117 7.44 16.75 7.15
C THR A 117 7.19 15.77 8.28
N ASN A 118 6.50 16.22 9.32
CA ASN A 118 5.93 15.40 10.38
C ASN A 118 4.39 15.34 10.30
N SER A 119 3.79 15.89 9.24
CA SER A 119 2.37 15.74 8.95
C SER A 119 2.11 14.39 8.26
N HIS A 120 1.20 13.60 8.81
CA HIS A 120 0.79 12.33 8.20
C HIS A 120 0.25 12.51 6.78
N GLU A 121 -0.57 13.53 6.55
CA GLU A 121 -1.17 13.79 5.23
C GLU A 121 -0.11 14.12 4.18
N THR A 122 0.81 15.04 4.51
CA THR A 122 1.89 15.42 3.60
C THR A 122 2.87 14.26 3.39
N GLY A 123 3.20 13.51 4.44
CA GLY A 123 4.07 12.33 4.36
C GLY A 123 3.49 11.24 3.47
N ARG A 124 2.18 10.99 3.54
CA ARG A 124 1.49 10.07 2.62
C ARG A 124 1.57 10.53 1.18
N LEU A 125 1.32 11.82 0.92
CA LEU A 125 1.47 12.39 -0.42
C LEU A 125 2.88 12.17 -0.96
N PHE A 126 3.90 12.43 -0.13
CA PHE A 126 5.29 12.22 -0.49
C PHE A 126 5.58 10.74 -0.80
N ASN A 127 5.12 9.81 0.03
CA ASN A 127 5.32 8.36 -0.19
C ASN A 127 4.73 7.89 -1.52
N TRP A 128 3.58 8.42 -1.92
CA TRP A 128 2.92 8.01 -3.15
C TRP A 128 3.45 8.71 -4.40
N THR A 129 3.94 9.94 -4.29
CA THR A 129 4.25 10.78 -5.45
C THR A 129 5.70 11.22 -5.55
N GLY A 130 6.49 11.02 -4.48
CA GLY A 130 7.84 11.55 -4.37
C GLY A 130 7.89 13.07 -4.20
N SER A 131 6.76 13.72 -3.85
CA SER A 131 6.67 15.17 -3.73
C SER A 131 5.67 15.57 -2.64
N ASN A 132 5.98 16.65 -1.92
CA ASN A 132 5.06 17.29 -0.98
C ASN A 132 4.04 18.21 -1.68
N ALA A 133 4.18 18.44 -2.99
CA ALA A 133 3.25 19.22 -3.78
C ALA A 133 2.13 18.36 -4.37
N GLU A 134 0.92 18.87 -4.33
CA GLU A 134 -0.25 18.24 -4.95
C GLU A 134 -0.14 18.20 -6.49
N GLY A 135 -0.97 17.36 -7.12
CA GLY A 135 -1.06 17.26 -8.58
C GLY A 135 0.04 16.43 -9.25
N ARG A 136 0.89 15.77 -8.48
CA ARG A 136 1.87 14.82 -9.02
C ARG A 136 1.25 13.43 -9.15
N PRO A 137 1.55 12.69 -10.24
CA PRO A 137 1.08 11.33 -10.39
C PRO A 137 1.71 10.41 -9.34
N SER A 138 0.94 9.42 -8.89
CA SER A 138 1.48 8.39 -7.99
C SER A 138 2.42 7.45 -8.73
N LEU A 139 3.29 6.77 -7.98
CA LEU A 139 4.16 5.72 -8.52
C LEU A 139 3.36 4.64 -9.26
N SER A 140 2.20 4.24 -8.73
CA SER A 140 1.31 3.27 -9.38
C SER A 140 0.79 3.79 -10.72
N ALA A 141 0.41 5.06 -10.80
CA ALA A 141 -0.04 5.67 -12.05
C ALA A 141 1.09 5.74 -13.10
N LEU A 142 2.29 6.11 -12.69
CA LEU A 142 3.47 6.11 -13.56
C LEU A 142 3.82 4.71 -14.06
N HIS A 143 3.79 3.71 -13.17
CA HIS A 143 4.03 2.32 -13.54
C HIS A 143 2.98 1.82 -14.53
N ALA A 144 1.70 2.08 -14.30
CA ALA A 144 0.63 1.68 -15.21
C ALA A 144 0.75 2.36 -16.58
N ALA A 145 1.04 3.65 -16.62
CA ALA A 145 1.26 4.39 -17.87
C ALA A 145 2.45 3.85 -18.68
N ALA A 146 3.52 3.46 -18.00
CA ALA A 146 4.71 2.92 -18.65
C ALA A 146 4.53 1.48 -19.17
N ASN A 147 3.75 0.65 -18.48
CA ASN A 147 3.65 -0.77 -18.76
C ASN A 147 2.34 -1.19 -19.43
N SER A 148 1.31 -0.35 -19.40
CA SER A 148 -0.02 -0.67 -19.95
C SER A 148 -0.68 0.53 -20.62
N PRO A 149 -0.06 1.15 -21.63
CA PRO A 149 -0.51 2.43 -22.17
C PRO A 149 -1.91 2.37 -22.84
N GLY A 150 -2.40 1.20 -23.17
CA GLY A 150 -3.72 1.00 -23.79
C GLY A 150 -4.78 0.40 -22.87
N GLN A 151 -4.45 0.20 -21.58
CA GLN A 151 -5.37 -0.43 -20.63
C GLN A 151 -5.78 0.55 -19.52
N PRO A 152 -7.00 0.39 -18.95
CA PRO A 152 -7.40 1.20 -17.81
C PRO A 152 -6.45 0.95 -16.63
N LEU A 153 -6.16 2.00 -15.88
CA LEU A 153 -5.40 1.94 -14.65
C LEU A 153 -6.07 0.96 -13.67
N ALA A 154 -5.27 0.06 -13.10
CA ALA A 154 -5.73 -0.71 -11.95
C ALA A 154 -5.84 0.23 -10.74
N TYR A 155 -6.86 0.01 -9.93
CA TYR A 155 -7.15 0.79 -8.72
C TYR A 155 -6.50 0.15 -7.50
#